data_dbf2f607e5905faeef492f9e169c8c66
#
_entry.id   dbf2f607e5905faeef492f9e169c8c66
#
_cell.length_a   1.000
_cell.length_b   1.000
_cell.length_c   1.000
_cell.angle_alpha   90.00
_cell.angle_beta   90.00
_cell.angle_gamma   90.00
#
_symmetry.space_group_name_H-M   'P 1'
#
loop_
_entity.id
_entity.type
_entity.pdbx_description
1 polymer ?
#
loop_
_entity_poly.entity_id
_entity_poly.type
_entity_poly.pdbx_seq_one_letter_code
_entity_poly.pdbx_strand_id
1 'polypeptide(L)'
;IGSGPVTEYIGKTGMDVLKGADLLADVSESYTSTIEYADNPIAKSLRDVARIHLANLGTRIFYTNHGGYDHHANEMLAHPGLLKDLTGAIADFIDDLEEHDAADNVAVLIFTEFGRRMRDNGSGTDHGSGGGAFLVGKNVKGGLYSEYPSLGP
;
A
#
# COMPACT_ATOMS: atom_id res chain seq x y z
N ILE A 1 -25.54 -31.84 -15.09
CA ILE A 1 -24.70 -30.69 -14.85
C ILE A 1 -24.56 -30.03 -16.22
N GLY A 2 -25.07 -28.79 -16.37
CA GLY A 2 -25.22 -28.11 -17.64
C GLY A 2 -23.89 -27.98 -18.42
N SER A 3 -23.94 -28.26 -19.70
CA SER A 3 -22.87 -28.03 -20.66
C SER A 3 -23.23 -26.78 -21.46
N GLY A 4 -22.44 -25.71 -21.35
CA GLY A 4 -22.63 -24.48 -22.11
C GLY A 4 -21.52 -23.49 -21.85
N PRO A 5 -21.38 -22.44 -22.69
CA PRO A 5 -20.29 -21.48 -22.62
C PRO A 5 -20.13 -20.84 -21.24
N VAL A 6 -21.23 -20.59 -20.53
CA VAL A 6 -21.22 -20.00 -19.17
C VAL A 6 -20.65 -20.99 -18.15
N THR A 7 -21.04 -22.27 -18.23
CA THR A 7 -20.53 -23.31 -17.33
C THR A 7 -19.04 -23.57 -17.56
N GLU A 8 -18.62 -23.54 -18.81
CA GLU A 8 -17.21 -23.68 -19.19
C GLU A 8 -16.37 -22.50 -18.69
N TYR A 9 -16.87 -21.26 -18.85
CA TYR A 9 -16.23 -20.05 -18.34
C TYR A 9 -16.09 -20.08 -16.80
N ILE A 10 -17.18 -20.42 -16.08
CA ILE A 10 -17.17 -20.54 -14.62
C ILE A 10 -16.18 -21.63 -14.18
N GLY A 11 -16.19 -22.78 -14.86
CA GLY A 11 -15.26 -23.88 -14.56
C GLY A 11 -13.80 -23.48 -14.76
N LYS A 12 -13.48 -22.81 -15.86
CA LYS A 12 -12.13 -22.29 -16.13
C LYS A 12 -11.70 -21.26 -15.09
N THR A 13 -12.55 -20.27 -14.79
CA THR A 13 -12.27 -19.25 -13.79
C THR A 13 -12.06 -19.87 -12.41
N GLY A 14 -12.87 -20.86 -12.02
CA GLY A 14 -12.68 -21.61 -10.77
C GLY A 14 -11.33 -22.33 -10.71
N MET A 15 -10.92 -22.97 -11.78
CA MET A 15 -9.60 -23.62 -11.85
C MET A 15 -8.45 -22.63 -11.81
N ASP A 16 -8.59 -21.46 -12.44
CA ASP A 16 -7.57 -20.42 -12.41
C ASP A 16 -7.41 -19.82 -11.00
N VAL A 17 -8.52 -19.67 -10.26
CA VAL A 17 -8.50 -19.25 -8.84
C VAL A 17 -7.78 -20.30 -7.97
N LEU A 18 -8.08 -21.59 -8.15
CA LEU A 18 -7.41 -22.65 -7.37
C LEU A 18 -5.91 -22.68 -7.65
N LYS A 19 -5.49 -22.59 -8.92
CA LYS A 19 -4.07 -22.51 -9.28
C LYS A 19 -3.40 -21.29 -8.68
N GLY A 20 -4.09 -20.14 -8.68
CA GLY A 20 -3.59 -18.92 -8.04
C GLY A 20 -3.41 -19.09 -6.53
N ALA A 21 -4.34 -19.77 -5.86
CA ALA A 21 -4.22 -20.06 -4.43
C ALA A 21 -3.04 -20.99 -4.11
N ASP A 22 -2.84 -22.05 -4.92
CA ASP A 22 -1.70 -22.96 -4.76
C ASP A 22 -0.37 -22.22 -4.96
N LEU A 23 -0.26 -21.38 -6.00
CA LEU A 23 0.92 -20.54 -6.23
C LEU A 23 1.22 -19.60 -5.06
N LEU A 24 0.21 -18.99 -4.47
CA LEU A 24 0.38 -18.11 -3.31
C LEU A 24 0.79 -18.88 -2.05
N ALA A 25 0.34 -20.12 -1.89
CA ALA A 25 0.77 -20.99 -0.79
C ALA A 25 2.27 -21.35 -0.94
N ASP A 26 2.70 -21.78 -2.13
CA ASP A 26 4.10 -22.11 -2.43
C ASP A 26 5.03 -20.90 -2.20
N VAL A 27 4.60 -19.71 -2.60
CA VAL A 27 5.33 -18.44 -2.36
C VAL A 27 5.52 -18.18 -0.88
N SER A 28 4.49 -18.44 -0.07
CA SER A 28 4.55 -18.22 1.38
C SER A 28 5.55 -19.15 2.07
N GLU A 29 5.75 -20.35 1.54
CA GLU A 29 6.71 -21.33 2.08
C GLU A 29 8.17 -21.02 1.67
N SER A 30 8.38 -20.45 0.49
CA SER A 30 9.70 -20.16 -0.05
C SER A 30 10.27 -18.80 0.38
N TYR A 31 9.42 -17.88 0.83
CA TYR A 31 9.84 -16.55 1.24
C TYR A 31 10.52 -16.55 2.62
N THR A 32 11.69 -15.96 2.68
CA THR A 32 12.42 -15.70 3.93
C THR A 32 12.93 -14.27 3.92
N SER A 33 12.91 -13.60 5.06
CA SER A 33 13.48 -12.27 5.24
C SER A 33 13.97 -12.11 6.68
N THR A 34 15.02 -11.33 6.87
CA THR A 34 15.51 -10.93 8.19
C THR A 34 14.77 -9.72 8.74
N ILE A 35 13.98 -9.05 7.90
CA ILE A 35 13.23 -7.86 8.30
C ILE A 35 12.01 -8.25 9.12
N GLU A 36 11.92 -7.72 10.34
CA GLU A 36 10.80 -7.90 11.24
C GLU A 36 9.74 -6.82 11.01
N TYR A 37 8.74 -7.12 10.17
CA TYR A 37 7.61 -6.23 9.97
C TYR A 37 6.79 -6.06 11.25
N ALA A 38 6.34 -4.83 11.51
CA ALA A 38 5.48 -4.54 12.65
C ALA A 38 4.16 -5.35 12.63
N ASP A 39 3.61 -5.65 13.81
CA ASP A 39 2.33 -6.37 13.92
C ASP A 39 1.13 -5.43 13.75
N ASN A 40 1.00 -4.84 12.58
CA ASN A 40 -0.15 -4.03 12.19
C ASN A 40 -0.63 -4.38 10.76
N PRO A 41 -1.86 -4.02 10.37
CA PRO A 41 -2.44 -4.43 9.09
C PRO A 41 -1.65 -3.97 7.85
N ILE A 42 -1.13 -2.74 7.84
CA ILE A 42 -0.40 -2.23 6.66
C ILE A 42 0.96 -2.92 6.51
N ALA A 43 1.67 -3.19 7.60
CA ALA A 43 2.93 -3.92 7.57
C ALA A 43 2.72 -5.35 7.04
N LYS A 44 1.68 -6.04 7.48
CA LYS A 44 1.30 -7.37 6.96
C LYS A 44 0.98 -7.32 5.47
N SER A 45 0.20 -6.34 5.03
CA SER A 45 -0.13 -6.17 3.61
C SER A 45 1.10 -5.91 2.75
N LEU A 46 2.02 -5.07 3.20
CA LEU A 46 3.26 -4.80 2.45
C LEU A 46 4.21 -5.99 2.44
N ARG A 47 4.27 -6.76 3.52
CA ARG A 47 4.99 -8.03 3.54
C ARG A 47 4.43 -9.04 2.52
N ASP A 48 3.10 -9.11 2.38
CA ASP A 48 2.48 -9.99 1.37
C ASP A 48 2.78 -9.49 -0.05
N VAL A 49 2.83 -8.16 -0.27
CA VAL A 49 3.30 -7.59 -1.53
C VAL A 49 4.74 -7.97 -1.83
N ALA A 50 5.66 -7.87 -0.84
CA ALA A 50 7.05 -8.27 -1.00
C ALA A 50 7.17 -9.73 -1.42
N ARG A 51 6.47 -10.64 -0.74
CA ARG A 51 6.43 -12.07 -1.07
C ARG A 51 6.03 -12.34 -2.51
N ILE A 52 4.92 -11.72 -2.96
CA ILE A 52 4.39 -11.92 -4.32
C ILE A 52 5.32 -11.31 -5.36
N HIS A 53 5.90 -10.15 -5.07
CA HIS A 53 6.86 -9.48 -5.93
C HIS A 53 8.12 -10.33 -6.13
N LEU A 54 8.72 -10.82 -5.05
CA LEU A 54 9.92 -11.65 -5.05
C LEU A 54 9.70 -13.00 -5.72
N ALA A 55 8.51 -13.55 -5.67
CA ALA A 55 8.15 -14.77 -6.40
C ALA A 55 8.06 -14.59 -7.91
N ASN A 56 8.15 -13.36 -8.41
CA ASN A 56 8.16 -13.03 -9.84
C ASN A 56 6.98 -13.64 -10.63
N LEU A 57 5.79 -13.61 -10.04
CA LEU A 57 4.55 -14.13 -10.65
C LEU A 57 4.00 -13.24 -11.78
N GLY A 58 4.74 -12.22 -12.19
CA GLY A 58 4.35 -11.30 -13.26
C GLY A 58 3.42 -10.17 -12.81
N THR A 59 3.02 -10.09 -11.54
CA THR A 59 2.25 -8.98 -11.00
C THR A 59 3.10 -7.72 -10.97
N ARG A 60 2.60 -6.64 -11.55
CA ARG A 60 3.32 -5.37 -11.68
C ARG A 60 2.69 -4.22 -10.91
N ILE A 61 1.44 -4.36 -10.51
CA ILE A 61 0.70 -3.33 -9.78
C ILE A 61 0.07 -4.01 -8.56
N PHE A 62 0.36 -3.46 -7.40
CA PHE A 62 -0.21 -3.87 -6.13
C PHE A 62 -0.98 -2.70 -5.53
N TYR A 63 -2.04 -3.00 -4.82
CA TYR A 63 -2.83 -2.01 -4.11
C TYR A 63 -3.04 -2.47 -2.67
N THR A 64 -2.71 -1.60 -1.73
CA THR A 64 -2.99 -1.78 -0.31
C THR A 64 -3.69 -0.54 0.23
N ASN A 65 -4.33 -0.66 1.38
CA ASN A 65 -4.94 0.48 2.03
C ASN A 65 -4.55 0.57 3.51
N HIS A 66 -4.49 1.78 4.00
CA HIS A 66 -4.30 2.08 5.42
C HIS A 66 -5.34 3.12 5.82
N GLY A 67 -6.32 2.72 6.61
CA GLY A 67 -7.46 3.54 6.99
C GLY A 67 -7.23 4.34 8.27
N GLY A 68 -8.29 5.05 8.69
CA GLY A 68 -8.30 5.79 9.95
C GLY A 68 -7.94 7.27 9.83
N TYR A 69 -7.75 7.80 8.63
CA TYR A 69 -7.33 9.18 8.41
C TYR A 69 -8.47 10.20 8.36
N ASP A 70 -9.72 9.76 8.35
CA ASP A 70 -10.89 10.64 8.30
C ASP A 70 -11.22 11.24 9.66
N HIS A 71 -10.26 11.95 10.24
CA HIS A 71 -10.41 12.61 11.53
C HIS A 71 -11.06 13.97 11.38
N HIS A 72 -12.19 14.15 12.03
CA HIS A 72 -12.83 15.47 12.22
C HIS A 72 -12.66 15.99 13.64
N ALA A 73 -12.14 15.16 14.55
CA ALA A 73 -11.84 15.47 15.93
C ALA A 73 -10.68 14.62 16.45
N ASN A 74 -9.97 15.10 17.47
CA ASN A 74 -8.82 14.43 18.09
C ASN A 74 -7.69 14.07 17.11
N GLU A 75 -7.57 14.80 16.01
CA GLU A 75 -6.61 14.55 14.93
C GLU A 75 -5.17 14.51 15.44
N MET A 76 -4.79 15.46 16.28
CA MET A 76 -3.45 15.57 16.86
C MET A 76 -3.03 14.35 17.70
N LEU A 77 -3.98 13.62 18.25
CA LEU A 77 -3.70 12.42 19.05
C LEU A 77 -3.58 11.16 18.19
N ALA A 78 -4.40 11.04 17.16
CA ALA A 78 -4.51 9.82 16.35
C ALA A 78 -3.56 9.81 15.13
N HIS A 79 -3.44 10.94 14.44
CA HIS A 79 -2.72 11.05 13.18
C HIS A 79 -1.23 10.66 13.25
N PRO A 80 -0.47 11.07 14.29
CA PRO A 80 0.93 10.68 14.40
C PRO A 80 1.14 9.17 14.51
N GLY A 81 0.22 8.45 15.18
CA GLY A 81 0.27 6.99 15.27
C GLY A 81 0.08 6.33 13.90
N LEU A 82 -0.91 6.78 13.14
CA LEU A 82 -1.16 6.27 11.78
C LEU A 82 0.01 6.54 10.84
N LEU A 83 0.60 7.73 10.90
CA LEU A 83 1.78 8.04 10.09
C LEU A 83 2.98 7.20 10.49
N LYS A 84 3.19 6.95 11.79
CA LYS A 84 4.24 6.06 12.27
C LYS A 84 4.07 4.65 11.73
N ASP A 85 2.87 4.10 11.79
CA ASP A 85 2.57 2.76 11.28
C ASP A 85 2.82 2.68 9.77
N LEU A 86 2.33 3.66 9.01
CA LEU A 86 2.51 3.72 7.57
C LEU A 86 3.98 3.84 7.17
N THR A 87 4.70 4.79 7.76
CA THR A 87 6.11 5.04 7.40
C THR A 87 7.02 3.90 7.84
N GLY A 88 6.76 3.30 9.00
CA GLY A 88 7.48 2.11 9.46
C GLY A 88 7.28 0.93 8.51
N ALA A 89 6.03 0.64 8.14
CA ALA A 89 5.73 -0.44 7.22
C ALA A 89 6.36 -0.25 5.82
N ILE A 90 6.43 1.00 5.32
CA ILE A 90 7.11 1.31 4.06
C ILE A 90 8.63 1.13 4.18
N ALA A 91 9.22 1.55 5.31
CA ALA A 91 10.64 1.34 5.55
C ALA A 91 10.97 -0.17 5.57
N ASP A 92 10.26 -0.95 6.38
CA ASP A 92 10.41 -2.41 6.44
C ASP A 92 10.28 -3.06 5.05
N PHE A 93 9.31 -2.60 4.25
CA PHE A 93 9.10 -3.09 2.89
C PHE A 93 10.26 -2.79 1.95
N ILE A 94 10.81 -1.58 1.99
CA ILE A 94 11.96 -1.22 1.15
C ILE A 94 13.21 -1.98 1.61
N ASP A 95 13.45 -2.08 2.90
CA ASP A 95 14.58 -2.82 3.47
C ASP A 95 14.52 -4.31 3.09
N ASP A 96 13.34 -4.92 3.13
CA ASP A 96 13.12 -6.30 2.68
C ASP A 96 13.41 -6.47 1.18
N LEU A 97 12.98 -5.56 0.34
CA LEU A 97 13.30 -5.60 -1.08
C LEU A 97 14.80 -5.36 -1.35
N GLU A 98 15.45 -4.52 -0.56
CA GLU A 98 16.90 -4.30 -0.65
C GLU A 98 17.69 -5.53 -0.22
N GLU A 99 17.27 -6.24 0.83
CA GLU A 99 17.85 -7.53 1.24
C GLU A 99 17.88 -8.55 0.08
N HIS A 100 16.88 -8.48 -0.81
CA HIS A 100 16.71 -9.39 -1.93
C HIS A 100 17.16 -8.81 -3.29
N ASP A 101 17.86 -7.69 -3.33
CA ASP A 101 18.28 -6.98 -4.57
C ASP A 101 17.09 -6.64 -5.51
N ALA A 102 15.89 -6.44 -4.97
CA ALA A 102 14.65 -6.25 -5.73
C ALA A 102 14.06 -4.82 -5.66
N ALA A 103 14.68 -3.90 -4.93
CA ALA A 103 14.16 -2.55 -4.71
C ALA A 103 14.28 -1.63 -5.94
N ASP A 104 15.19 -1.91 -6.89
CA ASP A 104 15.51 -1.02 -8.01
C ASP A 104 14.34 -0.76 -8.96
N ASN A 105 13.41 -1.71 -9.06
CA ASN A 105 12.28 -1.64 -9.99
C ASN A 105 10.95 -1.38 -9.30
N VAL A 106 10.97 -0.94 -8.04
CA VAL A 106 9.77 -0.71 -7.24
C VAL A 106 9.62 0.78 -6.93
N ALA A 107 8.41 1.28 -7.10
CA ALA A 107 7.99 2.60 -6.65
C ALA A 107 6.68 2.47 -5.86
N VAL A 108 6.61 3.11 -4.71
CA VAL A 108 5.43 3.16 -3.84
C VAL A 108 4.80 4.53 -3.96
N LEU A 109 3.56 4.57 -4.47
CA LEU A 109 2.75 5.78 -4.49
C LEU A 109 1.80 5.77 -3.30
N ILE A 110 1.92 6.76 -2.44
CA ILE A 110 1.03 7.00 -1.30
C ILE A 110 0.12 8.16 -1.66
N PHE A 111 -1.18 7.95 -1.65
CA PHE A 111 -2.16 8.96 -1.99
C PHE A 111 -3.42 8.81 -1.12
N THR A 112 -4.25 9.83 -1.11
CA THR A 112 -5.53 9.86 -0.42
C THR A 112 -6.64 10.31 -1.36
N GLU A 113 -7.87 9.84 -1.13
CA GLU A 113 -9.06 10.19 -1.91
C GLU A 113 -9.67 11.55 -1.53
N PHE A 114 -9.27 12.11 -0.38
CA PHE A 114 -9.75 13.42 0.05
C PHE A 114 -8.60 14.32 0.50
N GLY A 115 -8.84 15.62 0.45
CA GLY A 115 -7.98 16.63 1.03
C GLY A 115 -8.60 17.26 2.28
N ARG A 116 -7.86 18.17 2.89
CA ARG A 116 -8.26 18.89 4.11
C ARG A 116 -8.35 20.38 3.87
N ARG A 117 -9.15 21.07 4.69
CA ARG A 117 -9.07 22.52 4.85
C ARG A 117 -7.82 22.87 5.65
N MET A 118 -7.22 23.99 5.33
CA MET A 118 -6.07 24.52 6.08
C MET A 118 -6.47 25.10 7.43
N ARG A 119 -7.76 25.39 7.62
CA ARG A 119 -8.30 25.96 8.87
C ARG A 119 -8.72 24.84 9.81
N ASP A 120 -8.17 24.85 11.00
CA ASP A 120 -8.59 24.01 12.12
C ASP A 120 -10.04 24.30 12.53
N ASN A 121 -10.80 23.27 12.89
CA ASN A 121 -12.19 23.38 13.36
C ASN A 121 -12.29 23.36 14.91
N GLY A 122 -11.15 23.44 15.61
CA GLY A 122 -11.05 23.40 17.07
C GLY A 122 -10.64 22.05 17.66
N SER A 123 -10.66 20.97 16.87
CA SER A 123 -10.28 19.61 17.31
C SER A 123 -9.61 18.77 16.21
N GLY A 124 -9.71 19.21 14.99
CA GLY A 124 -9.18 18.58 13.79
C GLY A 124 -9.43 19.45 12.58
N THR A 125 -9.53 18.87 11.41
CA THR A 125 -9.76 19.56 10.15
C THR A 125 -10.90 18.95 9.37
N ASP A 126 -11.68 19.80 8.68
CA ASP A 126 -12.72 19.32 7.77
C ASP A 126 -12.13 19.01 6.38
N HIS A 127 -12.87 18.27 5.57
CA HIS A 127 -12.49 18.01 4.19
C HIS A 127 -12.36 19.29 3.38
N GLY A 128 -11.40 19.33 2.48
CA GLY A 128 -11.10 20.46 1.61
C GLY A 128 -10.17 20.04 0.48
N SER A 129 -9.58 21.03 -0.18
CA SER A 129 -8.73 20.81 -1.36
C SER A 129 -7.24 20.63 -1.06
N GLY A 130 -6.81 20.85 0.19
CA GLY A 130 -5.41 20.67 0.58
C GLY A 130 -5.06 19.21 0.73
N GLY A 131 -4.13 18.73 -0.05
CA GLY A 131 -3.68 17.35 0.03
C GLY A 131 -2.31 17.17 -0.58
N GLY A 132 -1.74 15.99 -0.40
CA GLY A 132 -0.45 15.63 -0.96
C GLY A 132 -0.41 14.15 -1.30
N ALA A 133 0.57 13.79 -2.13
CA ALA A 133 0.93 12.42 -2.39
C ALA A 133 2.44 12.26 -2.21
N PHE A 134 2.87 11.04 -1.90
CA PHE A 134 4.30 10.74 -1.79
C PHE A 134 4.65 9.64 -2.78
N LEU A 135 5.81 9.78 -3.40
CA LEU A 135 6.40 8.74 -4.22
C LEU A 135 7.73 8.33 -3.60
N VAL A 136 7.84 7.06 -3.27
CA VAL A 136 9.01 6.47 -2.62
C VAL A 136 9.59 5.38 -3.50
N GLY A 137 10.89 5.32 -3.64
CA GLY A 137 11.59 4.28 -4.39
C GLY A 137 13.04 4.67 -4.66
N LYS A 138 13.90 3.70 -4.82
CA LYS A 138 15.35 3.88 -4.97
C LYS A 138 15.70 4.75 -6.19
N ASN A 139 14.98 4.63 -7.28
CA ASN A 139 15.19 5.38 -8.52
C ASN A 139 14.28 6.62 -8.64
N VAL A 140 13.57 6.99 -7.58
CA VAL A 140 12.77 8.21 -7.55
C VAL A 140 13.68 9.40 -7.31
N LYS A 141 13.61 10.40 -8.18
CA LYS A 141 14.32 11.66 -7.96
C LYS A 141 13.61 12.40 -6.81
N GLY A 142 14.29 12.52 -5.67
CA GLY A 142 13.75 13.23 -4.51
C GLY A 142 13.54 14.72 -4.78
N GLY A 143 12.53 15.30 -4.14
CA GLY A 143 12.21 16.72 -4.24
C GLY A 143 10.73 17.00 -4.03
N LEU A 144 10.37 18.28 -3.95
CA LEU A 144 8.99 18.76 -3.94
C LEU A 144 8.56 19.05 -5.39
N TYR A 145 7.48 18.44 -5.81
CA TYR A 145 6.92 18.56 -7.15
C TYR A 145 5.53 19.18 -7.05
N SER A 146 5.42 20.43 -6.95
CA SER A 146 4.21 21.25 -7.03
C SER A 146 4.49 22.61 -6.39
N GLU A 147 3.59 23.53 -6.58
CA GLU A 147 3.55 24.77 -5.79
C GLU A 147 2.97 24.47 -4.40
N TYR A 148 3.51 25.11 -3.39
CA TYR A 148 2.93 25.06 -2.05
C TYR A 148 1.54 25.72 -2.10
N PRO A 149 0.48 25.06 -1.58
CA PRO A 149 -0.86 25.64 -1.61
C PRO A 149 -0.90 26.99 -0.87
N SER A 150 -1.59 27.97 -1.44
CA SER A 150 -1.79 29.25 -0.76
C SER A 150 -2.52 29.04 0.56
N LEU A 151 -1.99 29.62 1.65
CA LEU A 151 -2.64 29.64 2.96
C LEU A 151 -3.52 30.89 3.14
N GLY A 152 -3.59 31.74 2.13
CA GLY A 152 -4.44 32.92 2.10
C GLY A 152 -5.85 32.64 1.56
N PRO A 153 -6.80 33.56 1.79
CA PRO A 153 -8.13 33.50 1.23
C PRO A 153 -8.12 33.65 -0.29
#